data_ce1a0d4644ea467a58879e1bf8b3ba9c
#
_entry.id   ce1a0d4644ea467a58879e1bf8b3ba9c
#
_cell.length_a   1.000
_cell.length_b   1.000
_cell.length_c   1.000
_cell.angle_alpha   90.00
_cell.angle_beta   90.00
_cell.angle_gamma   90.00
#
_symmetry.space_group_name_H-M   'P 1'
#
loop_
_entity.id
_entity.type
_entity.pdbx_description
1 polymer ?
#
loop_
_entity_poly.entity_id
_entity_poly.type
_entity_poly.pdbx_seq_one_letter_code
_entity_poly.pdbx_strand_id
1 'polypeptide(L)'
;FSFMGANAFSIRYKEMNARMMGGGGRNQQEFSKQKKGQKEKKSNLDKPIRLEESVYFKDNYSFNRAQVSVYRRGNGNNELHYKNYKTNPQVSMWGGDENYLGVNGYQLNLGRNLNNVDLQSGRNVCLIGSNVATKLFPNNPEKSVDKVILVGGKPYRVIGLLKSKGSSAMMRQDDVIVTSLKNIRQYQNISSSYQIGVMVNNV
;
A
#
# COMPACT_ATOMS: atom_id res chain seq x y z
N PHE A 1 -11.99 12.41 1.47
CA PHE A 1 -12.68 11.12 1.41
C PHE A 1 -11.68 10.03 1.71
N SER A 2 -11.89 9.28 2.79
CA SER A 2 -11.00 8.21 3.22
C SER A 2 -11.30 6.95 2.40
N PHE A 3 -10.32 6.48 1.63
CA PHE A 3 -10.36 5.17 0.96
C PHE A 3 -10.13 4.02 1.94
N MET A 4 -9.75 4.35 3.13
CA MET A 4 -9.61 3.46 4.27
C MET A 4 -10.99 3.22 4.87
N GLY A 5 -11.18 2.19 5.69
CA GLY A 5 -12.42 1.97 6.42
C GLY A 5 -12.89 3.23 7.18
N ALA A 6 -14.17 3.32 7.48
CA ALA A 6 -14.81 4.55 8.01
C ALA A 6 -14.12 5.15 9.25
N ASN A 7 -13.38 4.33 10.01
CA ASN A 7 -12.68 4.73 11.24
C ASN A 7 -11.17 4.53 11.11
N ALA A 8 -10.60 4.78 9.94
CA ALA A 8 -9.19 4.59 9.68
C ALA A 8 -8.51 5.88 9.21
N PHE A 9 -7.25 6.04 9.59
CA PHE A 9 -6.38 7.10 9.10
C PHE A 9 -5.02 6.54 8.70
N SER A 10 -4.28 7.28 7.91
CA SER A 10 -2.92 6.90 7.50
C SER A 10 -1.90 7.98 7.83
N ILE A 11 -0.75 7.55 8.32
CA ILE A 11 0.45 8.36 8.49
C ILE A 11 1.34 8.04 7.28
N ARG A 12 1.64 9.07 6.48
CA ARG A 12 2.45 8.93 5.28
C ARG A 12 3.35 10.14 5.08
N TYR A 13 4.51 9.91 4.55
CA TYR A 13 5.38 10.97 4.06
C TYR A 13 4.77 11.59 2.79
N LYS A 14 4.68 12.89 2.77
CA LYS A 14 4.29 13.65 1.57
C LYS A 14 5.52 14.39 1.09
N GLU A 15 6.08 13.95 -0.04
CA GLU A 15 7.12 14.74 -0.71
C GLU A 15 6.50 16.10 -1.07
N MET A 16 7.07 17.17 -0.53
CA MET A 16 6.78 18.50 -1.01
C MET A 16 7.43 18.65 -2.39
N ASN A 17 6.64 18.47 -3.45
CA ASN A 17 7.09 18.75 -4.80
C ASN A 17 7.34 20.26 -4.92
N ALA A 18 8.57 20.68 -4.80
CA ALA A 18 9.02 22.05 -5.08
C ALA A 18 8.68 22.51 -6.52
N ARG A 19 8.23 21.62 -7.39
CA ARG A 19 7.82 21.90 -8.76
C ARG A 19 6.42 22.49 -8.93
N MET A 20 5.58 22.51 -7.89
CA MET A 20 4.27 23.18 -7.96
C MET A 20 4.31 24.67 -7.59
N MET A 21 5.47 25.24 -7.27
CA MET A 21 5.65 26.68 -7.05
C MET A 21 6.15 27.46 -8.29
N GLY A 22 5.94 26.90 -9.48
CA GLY A 22 6.14 27.62 -10.75
C GLY A 22 4.91 28.42 -11.18
N GLY A 23 4.48 29.39 -10.37
CA GLY A 23 3.41 30.31 -10.69
C GLY A 23 3.38 31.45 -9.68
N GLY A 24 4.01 32.56 -10.02
CA GLY A 24 4.02 33.88 -9.42
C GLY A 24 3.32 34.10 -8.09
N GLY A 25 4.06 34.12 -7.00
CA GLY A 25 3.53 34.53 -5.70
C GLY A 25 4.64 34.53 -4.65
N ARG A 26 5.07 35.72 -4.32
CA ARG A 26 5.96 36.19 -3.23
C ARG A 26 6.36 35.11 -2.21
N ASN A 27 7.68 34.89 -2.13
CA ASN A 27 8.39 34.30 -0.99
C ASN A 27 7.87 34.91 0.33
N GLN A 28 6.98 34.20 1.01
CA GLN A 28 6.90 34.31 2.47
C GLN A 28 7.87 33.28 3.04
N GLN A 29 9.16 33.62 3.06
CA GLN A 29 10.05 33.11 4.08
C GLN A 29 9.48 33.62 5.41
N GLU A 30 8.80 32.76 6.15
CA GLU A 30 8.60 32.99 7.57
C GLU A 30 10.00 32.98 8.22
N PHE A 31 10.56 34.18 8.32
CA PHE A 31 11.70 34.42 9.20
C PHE A 31 11.19 34.30 10.65
N SER A 32 11.17 33.08 11.17
CA SER A 32 11.07 32.91 12.62
C SER A 32 12.32 33.55 13.22
N LYS A 33 12.14 34.62 13.96
CA LYS A 33 13.23 35.24 14.71
C LYS A 33 13.75 34.20 15.69
N GLN A 34 14.90 33.63 15.41
CA GLN A 34 15.61 32.70 16.31
C GLN A 34 15.87 33.39 17.64
N LYS A 35 15.19 32.94 18.69
CA LYS A 35 15.57 33.33 20.06
C LYS A 35 16.89 32.64 20.39
N LYS A 36 17.92 33.43 20.58
CA LYS A 36 19.27 32.98 20.98
C LYS A 36 19.16 32.06 22.21
N GLY A 37 19.51 30.75 22.05
CA GLY A 37 19.57 29.78 23.14
C GLY A 37 18.58 28.63 23.14
N GLN A 38 17.57 28.58 22.25
CA GLN A 38 16.73 27.41 22.11
C GLN A 38 17.23 26.53 20.96
N LYS A 39 17.57 25.26 21.27
CA LYS A 39 17.80 24.23 20.26
C LYS A 39 16.49 23.98 19.54
N GLU A 40 16.34 24.42 18.30
CA GLU A 40 15.20 24.05 17.47
C GLU A 40 15.18 22.51 17.33
N LYS A 41 14.07 21.89 17.71
CA LYS A 41 13.82 20.51 17.35
C LYS A 41 13.74 20.47 15.82
N LYS A 42 14.74 19.87 15.17
CA LYS A 42 14.67 19.63 13.72
C LYS A 42 13.39 18.86 13.42
N SER A 43 12.51 19.44 12.62
CA SER A 43 11.31 18.76 12.16
C SER A 43 11.70 17.52 11.35
N ASN A 44 11.04 16.40 11.61
CA ASN A 44 11.17 15.19 10.81
C ASN A 44 10.18 15.16 9.64
N LEU A 45 9.47 16.26 9.37
CA LEU A 45 8.45 16.35 8.31
C LEU A 45 8.99 16.06 6.91
N ASP A 46 10.30 16.29 6.69
CA ASP A 46 10.97 16.10 5.39
C ASP A 46 11.68 14.76 5.25
N LYS A 47 11.43 13.81 6.18
CA LYS A 47 12.10 12.51 6.15
C LYS A 47 11.12 11.39 5.83
N PRO A 48 11.49 10.48 4.90
CA PRO A 48 10.71 9.26 4.68
C PRO A 48 10.62 8.43 5.96
N ILE A 49 9.45 7.84 6.20
CA ILE A 49 9.23 6.93 7.33
C ILE A 49 10.02 5.65 7.05
N ARG A 50 10.89 5.26 7.97
CA ARG A 50 11.67 4.03 7.90
C ARG A 50 10.88 2.82 8.38
N LEU A 51 11.34 1.62 8.04
CA LEU A 51 10.70 0.40 8.51
C LEU A 51 10.71 0.30 10.04
N GLU A 52 11.87 0.57 10.64
CA GLU A 52 12.06 0.48 12.09
C GLU A 52 11.12 1.42 12.84
N GLU A 53 10.93 2.64 12.33
CA GLU A 53 10.02 3.63 12.90
C GLU A 53 8.56 3.18 12.80
N SER A 54 8.19 2.58 11.66
CA SER A 54 6.82 2.09 11.44
C SER A 54 6.50 0.84 12.26
N VAL A 55 7.46 -0.06 12.42
CA VAL A 55 7.34 -1.24 13.28
C VAL A 55 7.26 -0.81 14.75
N TYR A 56 8.16 0.08 15.18
CA TYR A 56 8.13 0.63 16.54
C TYR A 56 6.78 1.28 16.85
N PHE A 57 6.22 2.04 15.92
CA PHE A 57 4.88 2.61 16.07
C PHE A 57 3.82 1.52 16.24
N LYS A 58 3.83 0.49 15.36
CA LYS A 58 2.88 -0.63 15.41
C LYS A 58 2.93 -1.35 16.77
N ASP A 59 4.13 -1.60 17.28
CA ASP A 59 4.35 -2.38 18.50
C ASP A 59 4.01 -1.59 19.78
N ASN A 60 4.10 -0.25 19.72
CA ASN A 60 3.87 0.62 20.89
C ASN A 60 2.55 1.38 20.84
N TYR A 61 1.76 1.25 19.79
CA TYR A 61 0.46 1.91 19.69
C TYR A 61 -0.59 1.14 20.49
N SER A 62 -0.89 1.65 21.68
CA SER A 62 -1.70 0.95 22.69
C SER A 62 -3.18 1.37 22.74
N PHE A 63 -3.67 2.10 21.73
CA PHE A 63 -5.08 2.48 21.72
C PHE A 63 -5.97 1.24 21.62
N ASN A 64 -6.92 1.12 22.55
CA ASN A 64 -7.79 -0.05 22.65
C ASN A 64 -8.56 -0.28 21.34
N ARG A 65 -8.60 -1.54 20.87
CA ARG A 65 -9.27 -1.98 19.63
C ARG A 65 -8.73 -1.38 18.34
N ALA A 66 -7.55 -0.76 18.36
CA ALA A 66 -6.92 -0.32 17.14
C ALA A 66 -6.18 -1.46 16.46
N GLN A 67 -6.31 -1.51 15.14
CA GLN A 67 -5.47 -2.33 14.27
C GLN A 67 -4.49 -1.41 13.55
N VAL A 68 -3.22 -1.73 13.64
CA VAL A 68 -2.15 -1.00 12.95
C VAL A 68 -1.60 -1.86 11.84
N SER A 69 -1.47 -1.28 10.66
CA SER A 69 -0.85 -1.91 9.49
C SER A 69 0.33 -1.08 9.01
N VAL A 70 1.43 -1.77 8.74
CA VAL A 70 2.60 -1.20 8.06
C VAL A 70 2.60 -1.66 6.61
N TYR A 71 2.70 -0.74 5.68
CA TYR A 71 2.69 -1.06 4.26
C TYR A 71 3.53 -0.10 3.45
N ARG A 72 3.86 -0.50 2.23
CA ARG A 72 4.69 0.28 1.31
C ARG A 72 4.18 0.13 -0.11
N ARG A 73 4.18 1.23 -0.85
CA ARG A 73 3.84 1.21 -2.26
C ARG A 73 5.03 0.70 -3.07
N GLY A 74 4.76 -0.27 -3.93
CA GLY A 74 5.68 -0.71 -4.96
C GLY A 74 5.57 0.10 -6.25
N ASN A 75 6.05 -0.46 -7.34
CA ASN A 75 5.88 0.14 -8.65
C ASN A 75 4.38 0.27 -8.99
N GLY A 76 3.98 1.41 -9.52
CA GLY A 76 2.58 1.69 -9.90
C GLY A 76 2.21 1.24 -11.31
N ASN A 77 3.17 0.77 -12.09
CA ASN A 77 2.99 0.42 -13.49
C ASN A 77 3.38 -1.04 -13.72
N ASN A 78 2.55 -1.96 -13.22
CA ASN A 78 2.79 -3.38 -13.42
C ASN A 78 1.81 -3.94 -14.44
N GLU A 79 2.34 -4.61 -15.47
CA GLU A 79 1.58 -5.49 -16.34
C GLU A 79 1.67 -6.91 -15.80
N LEU A 80 0.52 -7.54 -15.61
CA LEU A 80 0.42 -8.91 -15.12
C LEU A 80 0.01 -9.82 -16.26
N HIS A 81 0.54 -11.06 -16.26
CA HIS A 81 0.27 -12.05 -17.30
C HIS A 81 -0.20 -13.37 -16.72
N TYR A 82 -1.14 -13.97 -17.40
CA TYR A 82 -1.54 -15.36 -17.19
C TYR A 82 -1.86 -16.02 -18.53
N LYS A 83 -1.05 -16.97 -18.96
CA LYS A 83 -1.17 -17.59 -20.30
C LYS A 83 -1.15 -16.49 -21.37
N ASN A 84 -2.19 -16.41 -22.18
CA ASN A 84 -2.39 -15.42 -23.26
C ASN A 84 -3.08 -14.13 -22.81
N TYR A 85 -3.46 -14.02 -21.52
CA TYR A 85 -4.14 -12.86 -20.98
C TYR A 85 -3.16 -11.94 -20.26
N LYS A 86 -3.42 -10.65 -20.38
CA LYS A 86 -2.63 -9.62 -19.70
C LYS A 86 -3.51 -8.46 -19.20
N THR A 87 -3.01 -7.77 -18.18
CA THR A 87 -3.64 -6.53 -17.69
C THR A 87 -3.08 -5.31 -18.42
N ASN A 88 -3.74 -4.18 -18.27
CA ASN A 88 -3.10 -2.89 -18.59
C ASN A 88 -1.93 -2.65 -17.63
N PRO A 89 -0.86 -1.92 -18.07
CA PRO A 89 0.32 -1.65 -17.24
C PRO A 89 0.07 -0.60 -16.13
N GLN A 90 -1.08 -0.66 -15.48
CA GLN A 90 -1.50 0.32 -14.46
C GLN A 90 -1.91 -0.34 -13.16
N VAL A 91 -1.53 -1.59 -12.96
CA VAL A 91 -1.83 -2.31 -11.73
C VAL A 91 -0.90 -1.79 -10.62
N SER A 92 -1.51 -1.32 -9.54
CA SER A 92 -0.78 -0.86 -8.37
C SER A 92 -0.33 -2.04 -7.52
N MET A 93 0.95 -2.06 -7.15
CA MET A 93 1.51 -3.08 -6.26
C MET A 93 1.72 -2.52 -4.86
N TRP A 94 1.28 -3.26 -3.86
CA TRP A 94 1.46 -2.92 -2.45
C TRP A 94 2.11 -4.08 -1.70
N GLY A 95 3.04 -3.76 -0.83
CA GLY A 95 3.55 -4.67 0.19
C GLY A 95 2.91 -4.32 1.52
N GLY A 96 2.25 -5.29 2.12
CA GLY A 96 1.55 -5.10 3.39
C GLY A 96 1.84 -6.21 4.40
N ASP A 97 1.30 -6.02 5.58
CA ASP A 97 1.22 -7.01 6.65
C ASP A 97 -0.18 -7.66 6.71
N GLU A 98 -0.42 -8.46 7.73
CA GLU A 98 -1.68 -9.18 7.95
C GLU A 98 -2.90 -8.25 8.13
N ASN A 99 -2.68 -7.02 8.61
CA ASN A 99 -3.73 -6.04 8.87
C ASN A 99 -4.03 -5.14 7.65
N TYR A 100 -3.21 -5.24 6.58
CA TYR A 100 -3.30 -4.36 5.43
C TYR A 100 -4.70 -4.30 4.82
N LEU A 101 -5.33 -5.46 4.63
CA LEU A 101 -6.65 -5.52 4.00
C LEU A 101 -7.70 -4.78 4.82
N GLY A 102 -7.80 -5.09 6.11
CA GLY A 102 -8.79 -4.48 7.01
C GLY A 102 -8.63 -2.97 7.10
N VAL A 103 -7.40 -2.52 7.38
CA VAL A 103 -7.09 -1.08 7.53
C VAL A 103 -7.35 -0.30 6.25
N ASN A 104 -7.10 -0.90 5.07
CA ASN A 104 -7.34 -0.25 3.79
C ASN A 104 -8.74 -0.57 3.21
N GLY A 105 -9.64 -1.18 3.97
CA GLY A 105 -11.03 -1.43 3.58
C GLY A 105 -11.18 -2.45 2.46
N TYR A 106 -10.24 -3.36 2.29
CA TYR A 106 -10.38 -4.50 1.38
C TYR A 106 -11.03 -5.68 2.08
N GLN A 107 -11.84 -6.41 1.34
CA GLN A 107 -12.45 -7.66 1.79
C GLN A 107 -12.04 -8.79 0.87
N LEU A 108 -11.84 -9.98 1.43
CA LEU A 108 -11.65 -11.19 0.65
C LEU A 108 -12.98 -11.66 0.05
N ASN A 109 -12.93 -12.05 -1.23
CA ASN A 109 -13.99 -12.80 -1.89
C ASN A 109 -13.72 -14.30 -1.77
N LEU A 110 -12.50 -14.71 -2.12
CA LEU A 110 -12.06 -16.11 -2.09
C LEU A 110 -10.61 -16.22 -1.61
N GLY A 111 -10.24 -17.41 -1.15
CA GLY A 111 -8.90 -17.70 -0.71
C GLY A 111 -8.61 -17.21 0.70
N ARG A 112 -7.37 -16.79 0.97
CA ARG A 112 -6.91 -16.37 2.28
C ARG A 112 -6.06 -15.10 2.22
N ASN A 113 -5.95 -14.43 3.36
CA ASN A 113 -5.02 -13.31 3.55
C ASN A 113 -3.57 -13.78 3.69
N LEU A 114 -2.64 -12.83 3.66
CA LEU A 114 -1.24 -13.04 4.05
C LEU A 114 -1.19 -13.52 5.50
N ASN A 115 -0.39 -14.54 5.74
CA ASN A 115 -0.14 -15.07 7.09
C ASN A 115 1.32 -14.84 7.51
N ASN A 116 1.64 -15.13 8.76
CA ASN A 116 2.99 -14.93 9.30
C ASN A 116 4.07 -15.67 8.50
N VAL A 117 3.79 -16.84 7.94
CA VAL A 117 4.75 -17.58 7.12
C VAL A 117 5.04 -16.81 5.83
N ASP A 118 4.02 -16.28 5.17
CA ASP A 118 4.18 -15.46 3.95
C ASP A 118 4.96 -14.17 4.24
N LEU A 119 4.68 -13.54 5.39
CA LEU A 119 5.34 -12.31 5.80
C LEU A 119 6.83 -12.54 6.12
N GLN A 120 7.14 -13.60 6.84
CA GLN A 120 8.51 -13.91 7.28
C GLN A 120 9.36 -14.50 6.16
N SER A 121 8.79 -15.38 5.33
CA SER A 121 9.53 -16.04 4.25
C SER A 121 9.77 -15.12 3.04
N GLY A 122 8.88 -14.14 2.81
CA GLY A 122 8.91 -13.32 1.59
C GLY A 122 8.60 -14.12 0.32
N ARG A 123 7.79 -15.19 0.45
CA ARG A 123 7.36 -16.00 -0.69
C ARG A 123 6.67 -15.15 -1.75
N ASN A 124 6.80 -15.57 -3.00
CA ASN A 124 6.09 -14.97 -4.11
C ASN A 124 4.61 -15.40 -4.11
N VAL A 125 3.86 -14.88 -3.15
CA VAL A 125 2.41 -15.01 -3.05
C VAL A 125 1.75 -13.64 -3.13
N CYS A 126 0.53 -13.60 -3.65
CA CYS A 126 -0.19 -12.34 -3.78
C CYS A 126 -1.70 -12.51 -3.64
N LEU A 127 -2.34 -11.41 -3.25
CA LEU A 127 -3.77 -11.19 -3.42
C LEU A 127 -3.97 -10.28 -4.63
N ILE A 128 -5.03 -10.50 -5.37
CA ILE A 128 -5.37 -9.71 -6.55
C ILE A 128 -6.75 -9.07 -6.44
N GLY A 129 -6.88 -7.86 -6.95
CA GLY A 129 -8.16 -7.16 -7.05
C GLY A 129 -9.08 -7.77 -8.10
N SER A 130 -10.37 -7.50 -7.97
CA SER A 130 -11.41 -8.05 -8.84
C SER A 130 -11.18 -7.73 -10.33
N ASN A 131 -10.73 -6.53 -10.65
CA ASN A 131 -10.46 -6.10 -12.02
C ASN A 131 -9.29 -6.87 -12.64
N VAL A 132 -8.24 -7.12 -11.85
CA VAL A 132 -7.09 -7.95 -12.27
C VAL A 132 -7.55 -9.37 -12.57
N ALA A 133 -8.37 -9.96 -11.68
CA ALA A 133 -8.88 -11.31 -11.88
C ALA A 133 -9.74 -11.41 -13.14
N THR A 134 -10.64 -10.45 -13.38
CA THR A 134 -11.50 -10.41 -14.58
C THR A 134 -10.67 -10.32 -15.87
N LYS A 135 -9.59 -9.57 -15.88
CA LYS A 135 -8.73 -9.44 -17.06
C LYS A 135 -7.88 -10.69 -17.33
N LEU A 136 -7.37 -11.33 -16.29
CA LEU A 136 -6.52 -12.52 -16.44
C LEU A 136 -7.33 -13.82 -16.57
N PHE A 137 -8.54 -13.84 -16.02
CA PHE A 137 -9.45 -15.02 -16.00
C PHE A 137 -10.86 -14.62 -16.46
N PRO A 138 -11.04 -14.19 -17.71
CA PRO A 138 -12.29 -13.56 -18.16
C PRO A 138 -13.52 -14.47 -18.05
N ASN A 139 -13.35 -15.78 -18.20
CA ASN A 139 -14.45 -16.74 -18.14
C ASN A 139 -14.83 -17.10 -16.69
N ASN A 140 -13.89 -17.02 -15.75
CA ASN A 140 -14.15 -17.35 -14.35
C ASN A 140 -13.06 -16.72 -13.46
N PRO A 141 -13.26 -15.49 -12.98
CA PRO A 141 -12.31 -14.79 -12.11
C PRO A 141 -11.99 -15.53 -10.81
N GLU A 142 -12.92 -16.33 -10.31
CA GLU A 142 -12.78 -17.12 -9.08
C GLU A 142 -11.72 -18.22 -9.19
N LYS A 143 -11.50 -18.74 -10.41
CA LYS A 143 -10.44 -19.72 -10.70
C LYS A 143 -9.03 -19.13 -10.63
N SER A 144 -8.88 -17.83 -10.33
CA SER A 144 -7.57 -17.18 -10.14
C SER A 144 -6.83 -17.68 -8.91
N VAL A 145 -7.54 -18.09 -7.85
CA VAL A 145 -6.92 -18.59 -6.61
C VAL A 145 -6.15 -19.88 -6.92
N ASP A 146 -4.99 -20.02 -6.30
CA ASP A 146 -3.99 -21.07 -6.50
C ASP A 146 -3.32 -21.11 -7.89
N LYS A 147 -3.60 -20.17 -8.77
CA LYS A 147 -2.88 -20.04 -10.04
C LYS A 147 -1.61 -19.22 -9.87
N VAL A 148 -0.64 -19.51 -10.75
CA VAL A 148 0.59 -18.73 -10.83
C VAL A 148 0.47 -17.73 -11.97
N ILE A 149 0.63 -16.47 -11.66
CA ILE A 149 0.63 -15.34 -12.60
C ILE A 149 2.04 -14.74 -12.67
N LEU A 150 2.34 -14.03 -13.73
CA LEU A 150 3.60 -13.29 -13.85
C LEU A 150 3.36 -11.81 -13.50
N VAL A 151 4.19 -11.28 -12.63
CA VAL A 151 4.20 -9.87 -12.21
C VAL A 151 5.57 -9.30 -12.55
N GLY A 152 5.63 -8.47 -13.58
CA GLY A 152 6.93 -7.97 -14.06
C GLY A 152 7.91 -9.09 -14.40
N GLY A 153 7.43 -10.18 -14.99
CA GLY A 153 8.22 -11.37 -15.36
C GLY A 153 8.49 -12.35 -14.20
N LYS A 154 8.14 -12.01 -12.96
CA LYS A 154 8.34 -12.91 -11.80
C LYS A 154 7.07 -13.71 -11.49
N PRO A 155 7.17 -15.03 -11.21
CA PRO A 155 6.01 -15.85 -10.88
C PRO A 155 5.50 -15.57 -9.47
N TYR A 156 4.19 -15.40 -9.33
CA TYR A 156 3.47 -15.24 -8.06
C TYR A 156 2.29 -16.20 -8.01
N ARG A 157 2.13 -16.91 -6.89
CA ARG A 157 0.92 -17.68 -6.62
C ARG A 157 -0.15 -16.76 -6.06
N VAL A 158 -1.32 -16.75 -6.68
CA VAL A 158 -2.49 -16.05 -6.16
C VAL A 158 -3.07 -16.83 -5.00
N ILE A 159 -3.07 -16.23 -3.80
CA ILE A 159 -3.60 -16.86 -2.57
C ILE A 159 -4.96 -16.32 -2.18
N GLY A 160 -5.38 -15.22 -2.77
CA GLY A 160 -6.69 -14.64 -2.50
C GLY A 160 -7.15 -13.68 -3.58
N LEU A 161 -8.46 -13.63 -3.75
CA LEU A 161 -9.18 -12.71 -4.61
C LEU A 161 -9.93 -11.71 -3.74
N LEU A 162 -9.76 -10.42 -4.01
CA LEU A 162 -10.43 -9.35 -3.29
C LEU A 162 -11.82 -9.08 -3.90
N LYS A 163 -12.78 -8.72 -3.04
CA LYS A 163 -14.06 -8.20 -3.48
C LYS A 163 -13.87 -6.87 -4.21
N SER A 164 -14.73 -6.59 -5.18
CA SER A 164 -14.77 -5.29 -5.82
C SER A 164 -15.14 -4.21 -4.80
N LYS A 165 -14.40 -3.10 -4.82
CA LYS A 165 -14.72 -1.90 -4.04
C LYS A 165 -15.60 -0.92 -4.83
N GLY A 166 -15.93 -1.27 -6.08
CA GLY A 166 -16.60 -0.39 -7.00
C GLY A 166 -15.62 0.55 -7.71
N SER A 167 -15.74 0.65 -9.01
CA SER A 167 -14.93 1.58 -9.81
C SER A 167 -15.65 2.92 -9.90
N SER A 168 -15.18 3.93 -9.17
CA SER A 168 -15.35 5.28 -9.68
C SER A 168 -14.31 5.50 -10.77
N ALA A 169 -14.66 6.19 -11.85
CA ALA A 169 -13.77 6.44 -13.00
C ALA A 169 -12.42 7.08 -12.60
N MET A 170 -12.34 7.63 -11.41
CA MET A 170 -11.15 8.31 -10.86
C MET A 170 -10.26 7.39 -10.02
N MET A 171 -10.72 6.20 -9.60
CA MET A 171 -10.03 5.37 -8.62
C MET A 171 -10.07 3.90 -8.98
N ARG A 172 -8.90 3.43 -9.41
CA ARG A 172 -8.66 2.05 -9.81
C ARG A 172 -8.33 1.18 -8.60
N GLN A 173 -9.23 1.13 -7.61
CA GLN A 173 -9.01 0.35 -6.38
C GLN A 173 -8.98 -1.15 -6.64
N ASP A 174 -9.62 -1.60 -7.72
CA ASP A 174 -9.71 -3.00 -8.11
C ASP A 174 -8.57 -3.44 -9.05
N ASP A 175 -7.74 -2.49 -9.53
CA ASP A 175 -6.50 -2.76 -10.27
C ASP A 175 -5.30 -2.80 -9.30
N VAL A 176 -5.31 -3.78 -8.40
CA VAL A 176 -4.33 -3.90 -7.32
C VAL A 176 -3.79 -5.31 -7.19
N ILE A 177 -2.52 -5.40 -6.79
CA ILE A 177 -1.88 -6.62 -6.29
C ILE A 177 -1.26 -6.32 -4.92
N VAL A 178 -1.45 -7.22 -3.96
CA VAL A 178 -0.92 -7.11 -2.60
C VAL A 178 -0.03 -8.31 -2.32
N THR A 179 1.18 -8.05 -1.84
CA THR A 179 2.14 -9.07 -1.40
C THR A 179 2.72 -8.72 -0.03
N SER A 180 3.64 -9.51 0.51
CA SER A 180 4.26 -9.18 1.78
C SER A 180 5.25 -8.00 1.68
N LEU A 181 5.43 -7.27 2.79
CA LEU A 181 6.45 -6.22 2.89
C LEU A 181 7.86 -6.73 2.54
N LYS A 182 8.19 -7.96 2.96
CA LYS A 182 9.49 -8.56 2.68
C LYS A 182 9.66 -8.84 1.19
N ASN A 183 8.60 -9.28 0.53
CA ASN A 183 8.63 -9.58 -0.90
C ASN A 183 8.78 -8.30 -1.74
N ILE A 184 8.03 -7.24 -1.42
CA ILE A 184 8.09 -5.99 -2.20
C ILE A 184 9.46 -5.31 -2.17
N ARG A 185 10.25 -5.53 -1.12
CA ARG A 185 11.61 -4.99 -1.02
C ARG A 185 12.58 -5.52 -2.08
N GLN A 186 12.23 -6.60 -2.77
CA GLN A 186 13.03 -7.15 -3.87
C GLN A 186 12.89 -6.37 -5.18
N TYR A 187 11.95 -5.43 -5.25
CA TYR A 187 11.72 -4.61 -6.43
C TYR A 187 12.53 -3.33 -6.39
N GLN A 188 13.02 -2.93 -7.56
CA GLN A 188 13.57 -1.59 -7.77
C GLN A 188 12.43 -0.58 -7.93
N ASN A 189 12.73 0.71 -7.73
CA ASN A 189 11.77 1.82 -7.88
C ASN A 189 10.52 1.73 -6.97
N ILE A 190 10.70 1.20 -5.77
CA ILE A 190 9.66 1.24 -4.73
C ILE A 190 9.71 2.58 -4.00
N SER A 191 8.59 2.99 -3.39
CA SER A 191 8.55 4.19 -2.54
C SER A 191 9.66 4.16 -1.49
N SER A 192 10.33 5.27 -1.28
CA SER A 192 11.36 5.41 -0.23
C SER A 192 10.77 5.36 1.18
N SER A 193 9.48 5.66 1.32
CA SER A 193 8.79 5.77 2.60
C SER A 193 7.80 4.64 2.84
N TYR A 194 7.75 4.14 4.07
CA TYR A 194 6.67 3.30 4.56
C TYR A 194 5.44 4.15 4.91
N GLN A 195 4.31 3.50 5.02
CA GLN A 195 3.05 4.09 5.45
C GLN A 195 2.50 3.28 6.63
N ILE A 196 1.87 3.98 7.55
CA ILE A 196 1.25 3.38 8.71
C ILE A 196 -0.25 3.66 8.60
N GLY A 197 -1.05 2.63 8.60
CA GLY A 197 -2.50 2.76 8.69
C GLY A 197 -2.98 2.36 10.06
N VAL A 198 -3.91 3.10 10.60
CA VAL A 198 -4.55 2.80 11.88
C VAL A 198 -6.05 2.75 11.66
N MET A 199 -6.69 1.68 12.09
CA MET A 199 -8.14 1.53 12.07
C MET A 199 -8.62 1.20 13.47
N VAL A 200 -9.67 1.87 13.93
CA VAL A 200 -10.33 1.58 15.19
C VAL A 200 -11.60 0.80 14.92
N ASN A 201 -11.70 -0.40 15.45
CA ASN A 201 -12.92 -1.19 15.34
C ASN A 201 -13.99 -0.60 16.26
N ASN A 202 -15.13 -0.23 15.67
CA ASN A 202 -16.30 0.16 16.48
C ASN A 202 -16.82 -1.01 17.30
N VAL A 203 -17.39 -0.68 18.44
CA VAL A 203 -18.12 -1.61 19.30
C VAL A 203 -19.41 -2.02 18.64
#